data_001b3f7a9ee126759bfc8ee5bec78dd8
#
_entry.id   001b3f7a9ee126759bfc8ee5bec78dd8
#
_cell.length_a   1.000
_cell.length_b   1.000
_cell.length_c   1.000
_cell.angle_alpha   90.00
_cell.angle_beta   90.00
_cell.angle_gamma   90.00
#
_symmetry.space_group_name_H-M   'P 1'
#
loop_
_entity.id
_entity.type
_entity.pdbx_description
1 polymer ?
#
loop_
_entity_poly.entity_id
_entity_poly.type
_entity_poly.pdbx_seq_one_letter_code
_entity_poly.pdbx_strand_id
1 'polypeptide(L)'
;MLAYTYIEHGKFQLLEKPRPKIKDTRDAIVRVTLGSICTSDLHIKHGSVLRAVPGVTVGHEMVGVVEEVGSGVVSVRPGDRVTVNVETFCGECFFCRHGYVNNCTDSNGGWALGCRIDGGQAEYIRVPYADQGLNRIPDTVSDEQALFVGDVLATGFWAARISEISEEDTVLIIGAGPTGICTLLCTMLKKPRRIIVCEKSSERIQFVREHYPDVLL
;
A
#
# COMPACT_ATOMS: atom_id res chain seq x y z
N MET A 1 6.06 -17.32 -14.22
CA MET A 1 5.18 -17.02 -13.07
C MET A 1 3.84 -16.50 -13.52
N LEU A 2 2.79 -16.82 -12.77
CA LEU A 2 1.48 -16.22 -13.02
C LEU A 2 1.46 -14.76 -12.54
N ALA A 3 0.82 -13.88 -13.31
CA ALA A 3 0.71 -12.46 -13.02
C ALA A 3 -0.59 -11.87 -13.57
N TYR A 4 -1.31 -11.13 -12.74
CA TYR A 4 -2.53 -10.44 -13.15
C TYR A 4 -2.16 -9.09 -13.78
N THR A 5 -2.43 -8.94 -15.06
CA THR A 5 -1.81 -7.91 -15.92
C THR A 5 -2.86 -6.97 -16.51
N TYR A 6 -2.59 -5.67 -16.47
CA TYR A 6 -3.38 -4.65 -17.18
C TYR A 6 -3.07 -4.71 -18.67
N ILE A 7 -4.06 -5.03 -19.49
CA ILE A 7 -3.91 -5.14 -20.95
C ILE A 7 -4.30 -3.84 -21.64
N GLU A 8 -5.51 -3.37 -21.34
CA GLU A 8 -6.12 -2.17 -21.93
C GLU A 8 -7.30 -1.72 -21.07
N HIS A 9 -7.86 -0.56 -21.37
CA HIS A 9 -9.06 -0.06 -20.70
C HIS A 9 -10.13 -1.14 -20.59
N GLY A 10 -10.63 -1.37 -19.40
CA GLY A 10 -11.64 -2.37 -19.08
C GLY A 10 -11.12 -3.81 -18.95
N LYS A 11 -9.84 -4.09 -19.25
CA LYS A 11 -9.35 -5.46 -19.36
C LYS A 11 -8.09 -5.73 -18.53
N PHE A 12 -8.22 -6.62 -17.56
CA PHE A 12 -7.13 -7.30 -16.88
C PHE A 12 -7.12 -8.77 -17.30
N GLN A 13 -5.96 -9.40 -17.33
CA GLN A 13 -5.82 -10.80 -17.71
C GLN A 13 -4.73 -11.49 -16.89
N LEU A 14 -4.97 -12.73 -16.48
CA LEU A 14 -3.94 -13.59 -15.90
C LEU A 14 -3.04 -14.10 -17.01
N LEU A 15 -1.76 -13.79 -16.93
CA LEU A 15 -0.75 -14.17 -17.93
C LEU A 15 0.43 -14.89 -17.27
N GLU A 16 1.11 -15.71 -18.03
CA GLU A 16 2.46 -16.16 -17.70
C GLU A 16 3.46 -15.06 -18.08
N LYS A 17 4.24 -14.61 -17.09
CA LYS A 17 5.34 -13.66 -17.25
C LYS A 17 6.66 -14.26 -16.75
N PRO A 18 7.81 -13.80 -17.25
CA PRO A 18 9.10 -14.21 -16.68
C PRO A 18 9.18 -13.73 -15.21
N ARG A 19 9.87 -14.54 -14.38
CA ARG A 19 10.18 -14.12 -13.01
C ARG A 19 11.05 -12.85 -13.06
N PRO A 20 10.76 -11.82 -12.22
CA PRO A 20 11.56 -10.61 -12.16
C PRO A 20 12.99 -10.90 -11.71
N LYS A 21 13.92 -10.03 -12.13
CA LYS A 21 15.36 -10.09 -11.78
C LYS A 21 15.79 -8.78 -11.15
N ILE A 22 16.84 -8.83 -10.34
CA ILE A 22 17.55 -7.63 -9.86
C ILE A 22 18.02 -6.83 -11.08
N LYS A 23 17.70 -5.54 -11.11
CA LYS A 23 18.10 -4.57 -12.16
C LYS A 23 19.04 -3.50 -11.63
N ASP A 24 18.95 -3.18 -10.34
CA ASP A 24 19.77 -2.21 -9.62
C ASP A 24 20.30 -2.84 -8.32
N THR A 25 21.44 -2.37 -7.85
CA THR A 25 22.02 -2.84 -6.59
C THR A 25 21.11 -2.63 -5.38
N ARG A 26 20.14 -1.75 -5.46
CA ARG A 26 19.17 -1.41 -4.40
C ARG A 26 17.83 -2.14 -4.54
N ASP A 27 17.69 -3.07 -5.47
CA ASP A 27 16.48 -3.87 -5.67
C ASP A 27 16.41 -5.05 -4.72
N ALA A 28 15.19 -5.52 -4.45
CA ALA A 28 14.93 -6.85 -3.91
C ALA A 28 13.89 -7.58 -4.77
N ILE A 29 13.96 -8.92 -4.76
CA ILE A 29 12.91 -9.80 -5.27
C ILE A 29 12.19 -10.39 -4.07
N VAL A 30 10.87 -10.21 -4.04
CA VAL A 30 10.00 -10.75 -2.99
C VAL A 30 9.08 -11.80 -3.60
N ARG A 31 9.02 -12.97 -2.98
CA ARG A 31 7.98 -13.97 -3.26
C ARG A 31 6.74 -13.58 -2.48
N VAL A 32 5.67 -13.25 -3.20
CA VAL A 32 4.42 -12.80 -2.60
C VAL A 32 3.71 -13.96 -1.91
N THR A 33 3.33 -13.79 -0.65
CA THR A 33 2.56 -14.78 0.12
C THR A 33 1.10 -14.39 0.25
N LEU A 34 0.81 -13.09 0.30
CA LEU A 34 -0.54 -12.54 0.37
C LEU A 34 -0.60 -11.17 -0.29
N GLY A 35 -1.65 -10.89 -1.04
CA GLY A 35 -1.92 -9.59 -1.65
C GLY A 35 -3.38 -9.23 -1.56
N SER A 36 -3.72 -7.93 -1.63
CA SER A 36 -5.08 -7.44 -1.68
C SER A 36 -5.37 -6.70 -3.00
N ILE A 37 -6.65 -6.50 -3.27
CA ILE A 37 -7.15 -5.68 -4.37
C ILE A 37 -7.59 -4.34 -3.80
N CYS A 38 -6.95 -3.28 -4.25
CA CYS A 38 -7.31 -1.91 -3.91
C CYS A 38 -8.32 -1.33 -4.90
N THR A 39 -9.09 -0.34 -4.47
CA THR A 39 -9.95 0.45 -5.37
C THR A 39 -9.13 1.13 -6.47
N SER A 40 -7.86 1.44 -6.23
CA SER A 40 -6.95 2.00 -7.22
C SER A 40 -6.72 1.07 -8.42
N ASP A 41 -6.76 -0.26 -8.22
CA ASP A 41 -6.68 -1.23 -9.32
C ASP A 41 -7.93 -1.13 -10.23
N LEU A 42 -9.11 -0.89 -9.63
CA LEU A 42 -10.34 -0.63 -10.39
C LEU A 42 -10.26 0.71 -11.15
N HIS A 43 -9.63 1.73 -10.58
CA HIS A 43 -9.39 3.00 -11.26
C HIS A 43 -8.47 2.83 -12.47
N ILE A 44 -7.43 1.97 -12.38
CA ILE A 44 -6.60 1.58 -13.52
C ILE A 44 -7.47 0.89 -14.58
N LYS A 45 -8.25 -0.12 -14.17
CA LYS A 45 -9.14 -0.86 -15.08
C LYS A 45 -10.08 0.06 -15.84
N HIS A 46 -10.65 1.05 -15.17
CA HIS A 46 -11.61 2.00 -15.76
C HIS A 46 -10.96 3.20 -16.48
N GLY A 47 -9.63 3.19 -16.64
CA GLY A 47 -8.90 4.23 -17.36
C GLY A 47 -8.80 5.58 -16.65
N SER A 48 -9.16 5.65 -15.35
CA SER A 48 -9.07 6.90 -14.58
C SER A 48 -7.64 7.25 -14.18
N VAL A 49 -6.70 6.30 -14.27
CA VAL A 49 -5.28 6.49 -13.97
C VAL A 49 -4.50 6.59 -15.27
N LEU A 50 -4.37 7.80 -15.80
CA LEU A 50 -3.76 8.07 -17.11
C LEU A 50 -2.28 7.63 -17.21
N ARG A 51 -1.58 7.53 -16.09
CA ARG A 51 -0.18 7.10 -16.03
C ARG A 51 0.01 5.59 -15.97
N ALA A 52 -1.06 4.81 -15.86
CA ALA A 52 -0.99 3.36 -15.88
C ALA A 52 -0.52 2.84 -17.24
N VAL A 53 0.43 1.92 -17.22
CA VAL A 53 1.08 1.41 -18.43
C VAL A 53 0.50 0.04 -18.79
N PRO A 54 -0.06 -0.16 -20.00
CA PRO A 54 -0.45 -1.48 -20.47
C PRO A 54 0.72 -2.49 -20.44
N GLY A 55 0.42 -3.73 -20.08
CA GLY A 55 1.42 -4.80 -19.92
C GLY A 55 2.03 -4.92 -18.52
N VAL A 56 1.78 -3.98 -17.60
CA VAL A 56 2.24 -4.13 -16.22
C VAL A 56 1.38 -5.10 -15.42
N THR A 57 2.01 -5.84 -14.53
CA THR A 57 1.33 -6.58 -13.46
C THR A 57 0.73 -5.58 -12.48
N VAL A 58 -0.55 -5.72 -12.14
CA VAL A 58 -1.22 -4.81 -11.20
C VAL A 58 -0.97 -5.20 -9.75
N GLY A 59 -1.50 -4.41 -8.81
CA GLY A 59 -1.41 -4.64 -7.36
C GLY A 59 -0.22 -3.92 -6.71
N HIS A 60 -0.51 -3.27 -5.60
CA HIS A 60 0.47 -2.48 -4.84
C HIS A 60 0.37 -2.72 -3.33
N GLU A 61 -0.51 -3.62 -2.89
CA GLU A 61 -0.65 -4.05 -1.50
C GLU A 61 -0.30 -5.53 -1.38
N MET A 62 0.84 -5.85 -0.75
CA MET A 62 1.28 -7.21 -0.59
C MET A 62 2.26 -7.37 0.57
N VAL A 63 2.33 -8.61 1.04
CA VAL A 63 3.38 -9.12 1.93
C VAL A 63 4.04 -10.32 1.29
N GLY A 64 5.23 -10.65 1.72
CA GLY A 64 5.94 -11.79 1.17
C GLY A 64 7.25 -12.11 1.89
N VAL A 65 8.03 -12.96 1.28
CA VAL A 65 9.35 -13.37 1.76
C VAL A 65 10.40 -12.89 0.76
N VAL A 66 11.43 -12.23 1.25
CA VAL A 66 12.58 -11.81 0.43
C VAL A 66 13.28 -13.05 -0.10
N GLU A 67 13.46 -13.12 -1.43
CA GLU A 67 14.14 -14.22 -2.11
C GLU A 67 15.57 -13.86 -2.53
N GLU A 68 15.75 -12.61 -2.98
CA GLU A 68 17.02 -12.12 -3.50
C GLU A 68 17.13 -10.62 -3.22
N VAL A 69 18.34 -10.14 -2.95
CA VAL A 69 18.63 -8.71 -2.76
C VAL A 69 19.81 -8.30 -3.62
N GLY A 70 19.79 -7.06 -4.10
CA GLY A 70 20.94 -6.42 -4.72
C GLY A 70 22.04 -6.13 -3.71
N SER A 71 23.26 -5.98 -4.20
CA SER A 71 24.48 -5.83 -3.35
C SER A 71 24.49 -4.56 -2.49
N GLY A 72 23.63 -3.59 -2.76
CA GLY A 72 23.50 -2.35 -2.01
C GLY A 72 22.40 -2.36 -0.93
N VAL A 73 21.61 -3.44 -0.84
CA VAL A 73 20.54 -3.58 0.15
C VAL A 73 21.12 -4.01 1.49
N VAL A 74 20.75 -3.31 2.57
CA VAL A 74 21.29 -3.55 3.92
C VAL A 74 20.23 -3.79 4.99
N SER A 75 18.97 -3.37 4.76
CA SER A 75 17.89 -3.44 5.75
C SER A 75 17.21 -4.81 5.85
N VAL A 76 17.24 -5.58 4.77
CA VAL A 76 16.58 -6.89 4.65
C VAL A 76 17.51 -7.90 3.99
N ARG A 77 17.23 -9.20 4.20
CA ARG A 77 17.98 -10.31 3.63
C ARG A 77 17.06 -11.44 3.16
N PRO A 78 17.50 -12.34 2.29
CA PRO A 78 16.74 -13.51 1.91
C PRO A 78 16.22 -14.30 3.12
N GLY A 79 14.93 -14.65 3.08
CA GLY A 79 14.21 -15.31 4.17
C GLY A 79 13.43 -14.35 5.09
N ASP A 80 13.68 -13.05 5.08
CA ASP A 80 12.91 -12.09 5.88
C ASP A 80 11.47 -11.99 5.37
N ARG A 81 10.49 -12.02 6.29
CA ARG A 81 9.10 -11.67 6.01
C ARG A 81 8.97 -10.16 5.95
N VAL A 82 8.34 -9.65 4.90
CA VAL A 82 8.25 -8.21 4.66
C VAL A 82 6.87 -7.78 4.18
N THR A 83 6.45 -6.56 4.59
CA THR A 83 5.42 -5.80 3.89
C THR A 83 6.09 -4.86 2.89
N VAL A 84 5.45 -4.70 1.74
CA VAL A 84 5.92 -3.83 0.66
C VAL A 84 5.21 -2.49 0.76
N ASN A 85 5.98 -1.40 0.75
CA ASN A 85 5.43 -0.06 0.73
C ASN A 85 4.87 0.26 -0.67
N VAL A 86 3.64 0.75 -0.74
CA VAL A 86 3.01 1.18 -2.00
C VAL A 86 3.82 2.26 -2.72
N GLU A 87 4.40 3.17 -1.97
CA GLU A 87 5.27 4.23 -2.49
C GLU A 87 6.73 3.77 -2.46
N THR A 88 7.30 3.53 -3.64
CA THR A 88 8.75 3.36 -3.78
C THR A 88 9.41 4.73 -3.98
N PHE A 89 10.63 4.94 -3.48
CA PHE A 89 11.28 6.25 -3.61
C PHE A 89 12.81 6.17 -3.49
N CYS A 90 13.48 7.05 -4.22
CA CYS A 90 14.94 7.02 -4.31
C CYS A 90 15.68 7.49 -3.04
N GLY A 91 15.02 8.26 -2.16
CA GLY A 91 15.64 8.83 -0.96
C GLY A 91 16.52 10.07 -1.19
N GLU A 92 16.85 10.40 -2.44
CA GLU A 92 17.90 11.38 -2.79
C GLU A 92 17.38 12.66 -3.45
N CYS A 93 16.24 12.61 -4.16
CA CYS A 93 15.69 13.77 -4.85
C CYS A 93 15.15 14.83 -3.86
N PHE A 94 14.88 16.02 -4.37
CA PHE A 94 14.36 17.13 -3.57
C PHE A 94 13.13 16.69 -2.73
N PHE A 95 12.15 16.07 -3.35
CA PHE A 95 10.92 15.67 -2.68
C PHE A 95 11.17 14.62 -1.58
N CYS A 96 12.00 13.60 -1.85
CA CYS A 96 12.33 12.57 -0.87
C CYS A 96 13.02 13.18 0.36
N ARG A 97 13.99 14.08 0.15
CA ARG A 97 14.72 14.74 1.24
C ARG A 97 13.84 15.65 2.12
N HIS A 98 12.70 16.11 1.59
CA HIS A 98 11.74 16.95 2.30
C HIS A 98 10.51 16.16 2.81
N GLY A 99 10.51 14.83 2.73
CA GLY A 99 9.44 13.97 3.25
C GLY A 99 8.23 13.80 2.32
N TYR A 100 8.29 14.33 1.09
CA TYR A 100 7.23 14.19 0.08
C TYR A 100 7.53 13.03 -0.88
N VAL A 101 7.72 11.83 -0.33
CA VAL A 101 8.18 10.65 -1.09
C VAL A 101 7.25 10.24 -2.24
N ASN A 102 5.95 10.49 -2.09
CA ASN A 102 4.95 10.29 -3.15
C ASN A 102 5.20 11.13 -4.42
N ASN A 103 5.94 12.23 -4.30
CA ASN A 103 6.36 13.09 -5.41
C ASN A 103 7.79 12.79 -5.90
N CYS A 104 8.35 11.62 -5.57
CA CYS A 104 9.66 11.22 -6.04
C CYS A 104 9.76 11.34 -7.57
N THR A 105 10.83 11.99 -8.04
CA THR A 105 11.05 12.26 -9.46
C THR A 105 11.72 11.12 -10.23
N ASP A 106 12.13 10.06 -9.53
CA ASP A 106 12.67 8.87 -10.17
C ASP A 106 11.59 8.08 -10.91
N SER A 107 11.95 7.42 -12.00
CA SER A 107 11.02 6.62 -12.82
C SER A 107 10.36 5.46 -12.07
N ASN A 108 11.04 4.92 -11.06
CA ASN A 108 10.51 3.89 -10.17
C ASN A 108 9.92 4.47 -8.88
N GLY A 109 9.81 5.80 -8.74
CA GLY A 109 9.40 6.48 -7.52
C GLY A 109 7.93 6.89 -7.50
N GLY A 110 7.42 7.21 -6.31
CA GLY A 110 6.01 7.46 -6.06
C GLY A 110 5.17 6.19 -6.23
N TRP A 111 3.89 6.32 -6.51
CA TRP A 111 3.08 5.15 -6.85
C TRP A 111 3.49 4.58 -8.21
N ALA A 112 4.51 3.72 -8.21
CA ALA A 112 5.03 3.06 -9.40
C ALA A 112 4.58 1.60 -9.50
N LEU A 113 4.62 0.85 -8.38
CA LEU A 113 4.22 -0.55 -8.32
C LEU A 113 2.76 -0.74 -8.74
N GLY A 114 2.52 -1.67 -9.64
CA GLY A 114 1.18 -1.98 -10.16
C GLY A 114 0.56 -0.93 -11.07
N CYS A 115 1.29 0.16 -11.36
CA CYS A 115 0.83 1.27 -12.18
C CYS A 115 1.78 1.55 -13.36
N ARG A 116 3.06 1.81 -13.11
CA ARG A 116 4.08 2.12 -14.14
C ARG A 116 5.13 1.02 -14.27
N ILE A 117 5.33 0.25 -13.22
CA ILE A 117 6.18 -0.93 -13.18
C ILE A 117 5.37 -2.10 -12.61
N ASP A 118 5.83 -3.31 -12.83
CA ASP A 118 5.15 -4.52 -12.36
C ASP A 118 4.89 -4.47 -10.85
N GLY A 119 3.67 -4.82 -10.46
CA GLY A 119 3.17 -4.89 -9.10
C GLY A 119 3.13 -6.31 -8.53
N GLY A 120 2.41 -6.47 -7.42
CA GLY A 120 2.42 -7.67 -6.59
C GLY A 120 1.25 -8.62 -6.75
N GLN A 121 0.31 -8.40 -7.69
CA GLN A 121 -0.66 -9.45 -8.02
C GLN A 121 -0.02 -10.50 -8.95
N ALA A 122 1.06 -11.11 -8.45
CA ALA A 122 1.86 -12.14 -9.08
C ALA A 122 2.56 -12.98 -8.01
N GLU A 123 3.21 -14.08 -8.41
CA GLU A 123 3.98 -14.92 -7.49
C GLU A 123 5.26 -14.23 -6.98
N TYR A 124 5.85 -13.33 -7.77
CA TYR A 124 7.07 -12.59 -7.42
C TYR A 124 6.98 -11.14 -7.89
N ILE A 125 7.58 -10.25 -7.11
CA ILE A 125 7.72 -8.83 -7.44
C ILE A 125 9.17 -8.37 -7.27
N ARG A 126 9.62 -7.45 -8.14
CA ARG A 126 10.83 -6.67 -7.93
C ARG A 126 10.45 -5.37 -7.23
N VAL A 127 11.03 -5.14 -6.07
CA VAL A 127 10.85 -3.89 -5.30
C VAL A 127 12.11 -3.05 -5.47
N PRO A 128 12.03 -1.90 -6.19
CA PRO A 128 13.13 -0.96 -6.26
C PRO A 128 13.32 -0.25 -4.92
N TYR A 129 14.55 0.20 -4.65
CA TYR A 129 14.90 0.91 -3.40
C TYR A 129 14.47 0.11 -2.15
N ALA A 130 14.86 -1.15 -2.08
CA ALA A 130 14.37 -2.12 -1.10
C ALA A 130 14.53 -1.64 0.36
N ASP A 131 15.57 -0.89 0.68
CA ASP A 131 15.78 -0.35 2.03
C ASP A 131 14.71 0.68 2.45
N GLN A 132 14.04 1.32 1.50
CA GLN A 132 12.88 2.20 1.72
C GLN A 132 11.55 1.52 1.43
N GLY A 133 11.55 0.56 0.50
CA GLY A 133 10.35 -0.12 0.00
C GLY A 133 9.88 -1.32 0.83
N LEU A 134 10.74 -1.84 1.72
CA LEU A 134 10.46 -3.05 2.49
C LEU A 134 10.57 -2.80 4.00
N ASN A 135 9.61 -3.34 4.76
CA ASN A 135 9.65 -3.34 6.21
C ASN A 135 9.52 -4.78 6.72
N ARG A 136 10.43 -5.22 7.58
CA ARG A 136 10.34 -6.56 8.18
C ARG A 136 9.11 -6.68 9.08
N ILE A 137 8.40 -7.77 8.93
CA ILE A 137 7.23 -8.09 9.75
C ILE A 137 7.71 -8.76 11.04
N PRO A 138 7.38 -8.21 12.22
CA PRO A 138 7.68 -8.86 13.49
C PRO A 138 7.03 -10.26 13.58
N ASP A 139 7.66 -11.20 14.29
CA ASP A 139 7.13 -12.57 14.43
C ASP A 139 5.75 -12.63 15.10
N THR A 140 5.42 -11.63 15.91
CA THR A 140 4.13 -11.49 16.59
C THR A 140 3.00 -10.96 15.70
N VAL A 141 3.30 -10.53 14.46
CA VAL A 141 2.35 -9.97 13.50
C VAL A 141 2.13 -10.97 12.36
N SER A 142 0.86 -11.28 12.07
CA SER A 142 0.53 -12.17 10.96
C SER A 142 0.65 -11.45 9.61
N ASP A 143 0.68 -12.22 8.50
CA ASP A 143 0.70 -11.66 7.15
C ASP A 143 -0.58 -10.85 6.86
N GLU A 144 -1.74 -11.32 7.36
CA GLU A 144 -3.03 -10.62 7.20
C GLU A 144 -3.03 -9.26 7.92
N GLN A 145 -2.44 -9.17 9.11
CA GLN A 145 -2.31 -7.91 9.84
C GLN A 145 -1.33 -6.97 9.14
N ALA A 146 -0.19 -7.51 8.68
CA ALA A 146 0.86 -6.74 8.03
C ALA A 146 0.46 -6.24 6.63
N LEU A 147 -0.44 -6.94 5.94
CA LEU A 147 -0.89 -6.58 4.59
C LEU A 147 -1.39 -5.14 4.49
N PHE A 148 -2.17 -4.71 5.50
CA PHE A 148 -2.75 -3.36 5.49
C PHE A 148 -1.73 -2.25 5.77
N VAL A 149 -0.55 -2.58 6.31
CA VAL A 149 0.46 -1.60 6.71
C VAL A 149 1.11 -0.92 5.50
N GLY A 150 1.25 -1.65 4.39
CA GLY A 150 1.94 -1.15 3.18
C GLY A 150 1.25 0.02 2.49
N ASP A 151 -0.08 0.14 2.61
CA ASP A 151 -0.88 1.21 1.97
C ASP A 151 -2.00 1.72 2.86
N VAL A 152 -3.12 0.98 2.99
CA VAL A 152 -4.37 1.53 3.50
C VAL A 152 -4.28 1.99 4.96
N LEU A 153 -3.54 1.28 5.81
CA LEU A 153 -3.32 1.70 7.20
C LEU A 153 -2.36 2.89 7.27
N ALA A 154 -1.29 2.89 6.46
CA ALA A 154 -0.36 4.02 6.34
C ALA A 154 -1.09 5.28 5.84
N THR A 155 -2.02 5.14 4.89
CA THR A 155 -2.89 6.22 4.40
C THR A 155 -3.77 6.78 5.52
N GLY A 156 -4.41 5.91 6.30
CA GLY A 156 -5.20 6.31 7.47
C GLY A 156 -4.37 7.00 8.55
N PHE A 157 -3.18 6.47 8.82
CA PHE A 157 -2.23 7.08 9.76
C PHE A 157 -1.79 8.49 9.30
N TRP A 158 -1.47 8.63 8.01
CA TRP A 158 -1.11 9.92 7.42
C TRP A 158 -2.25 10.93 7.55
N ALA A 159 -3.50 10.54 7.23
CA ALA A 159 -4.67 11.39 7.39
C ALA A 159 -4.82 11.88 8.83
N ALA A 160 -4.74 10.99 9.83
CA ALA A 160 -4.82 11.35 11.24
C ALA A 160 -3.65 12.24 11.70
N ARG A 161 -2.45 12.06 11.10
CA ARG A 161 -1.26 12.85 11.41
C ARG A 161 -1.37 14.30 10.91
N ILE A 162 -1.72 14.49 9.63
CA ILE A 162 -1.80 15.84 9.02
C ILE A 162 -2.99 16.65 9.53
N SER A 163 -3.99 15.99 10.13
CA SER A 163 -5.15 16.67 10.74
C SER A 163 -4.84 17.28 12.10
N GLU A 164 -3.63 17.08 12.64
CA GLU A 164 -3.15 17.66 13.92
C GLU A 164 -4.14 17.48 15.08
N ILE A 165 -4.82 16.33 15.13
CA ILE A 165 -5.91 16.04 16.06
C ILE A 165 -5.44 16.14 17.52
N SER A 166 -6.21 16.90 18.33
CA SER A 166 -6.09 17.06 19.78
C SER A 166 -7.22 16.35 20.53
N GLU A 167 -7.09 16.24 21.85
CA GLU A 167 -8.11 15.64 22.73
C GLU A 167 -9.39 16.49 22.83
N GLU A 168 -9.34 17.77 22.47
CA GLU A 168 -10.49 18.69 22.49
C GLU A 168 -11.33 18.63 21.20
N ASP A 169 -10.82 17.96 20.15
CA ASP A 169 -11.42 18.00 18.85
C ASP A 169 -12.63 17.06 18.70
N THR A 170 -13.52 17.45 17.80
CA THR A 170 -14.51 16.54 17.19
C THR A 170 -14.09 16.26 15.76
N VAL A 171 -13.80 15.00 15.47
CA VAL A 171 -13.32 14.55 14.15
C VAL A 171 -14.49 13.97 13.36
N LEU A 172 -14.67 14.44 12.12
CA LEU A 172 -15.62 13.88 11.17
C LEU A 172 -14.87 13.08 10.11
N ILE A 173 -15.23 11.79 9.97
CA ILE A 173 -14.74 10.89 8.91
C ILE A 173 -15.88 10.64 7.93
N ILE A 174 -15.67 10.94 6.65
CA ILE A 174 -16.66 10.73 5.60
C ILE A 174 -16.31 9.46 4.84
N GLY A 175 -17.16 8.43 5.02
CA GLY A 175 -17.01 7.09 4.47
C GLY A 175 -16.42 6.08 5.46
N ALA A 176 -17.04 4.90 5.56
CA ALA A 176 -16.58 3.75 6.34
C ALA A 176 -16.08 2.59 5.45
N GLY A 177 -15.49 2.93 4.32
CA GLY A 177 -14.72 1.96 3.52
C GLY A 177 -13.38 1.62 4.17
N PRO A 178 -12.53 0.76 3.56
CA PRO A 178 -11.25 0.34 4.15
C PRO A 178 -10.38 1.52 4.61
N THR A 179 -10.20 2.53 3.77
CA THR A 179 -9.44 3.75 4.12
C THR A 179 -10.08 4.51 5.29
N GLY A 180 -11.42 4.64 5.30
CA GLY A 180 -12.15 5.32 6.39
C GLY A 180 -12.01 4.58 7.72
N ILE A 181 -12.09 3.26 7.72
CA ILE A 181 -11.88 2.42 8.91
C ILE A 181 -10.44 2.52 9.40
N CYS A 182 -9.44 2.45 8.51
CA CYS A 182 -8.04 2.64 8.88
C CYS A 182 -7.77 4.05 9.44
N THR A 183 -8.42 5.08 8.87
CA THR A 183 -8.37 6.45 9.40
C THR A 183 -9.03 6.53 10.78
N LEU A 184 -10.16 5.86 10.99
CA LEU A 184 -10.83 5.77 12.29
C LEU A 184 -9.90 5.17 13.34
N LEU A 185 -9.29 4.02 13.05
CA LEU A 185 -8.33 3.35 13.96
C LEU A 185 -7.17 4.27 14.34
N CYS A 186 -6.58 4.96 13.37
CA CYS A 186 -5.49 5.89 13.61
C CYS A 186 -5.93 7.16 14.36
N THR A 187 -7.15 7.63 14.10
CA THR A 187 -7.78 8.75 14.84
C THR A 187 -8.00 8.40 16.31
N MET A 188 -8.47 7.17 16.60
CA MET A 188 -8.66 6.71 17.98
C MET A 188 -7.38 6.73 18.81
N LEU A 189 -6.21 6.53 18.20
CA LEU A 189 -4.91 6.65 18.87
C LEU A 189 -4.61 8.08 19.37
N LYS A 190 -5.25 9.09 18.78
CA LYS A 190 -5.13 10.51 19.18
C LYS A 190 -6.09 10.89 20.30
N LYS A 191 -7.06 10.02 20.65
CA LYS A 191 -8.04 10.21 21.72
C LYS A 191 -8.82 11.53 21.62
N PRO A 192 -9.39 11.91 20.46
CA PRO A 192 -10.17 13.12 20.37
C PRO A 192 -11.41 13.05 21.26
N ARG A 193 -11.97 14.19 21.62
CA ARG A 193 -13.21 14.28 22.43
C ARG A 193 -14.37 13.51 21.81
N ARG A 194 -14.45 13.48 20.46
CA ARG A 194 -15.53 12.81 19.72
C ARG A 194 -15.10 12.41 18.32
N ILE A 195 -15.58 11.25 17.87
CA ILE A 195 -15.45 10.83 16.46
C ILE A 195 -16.85 10.62 15.89
N ILE A 196 -17.09 11.18 14.71
CA ILE A 196 -18.32 11.03 13.94
C ILE A 196 -17.94 10.37 12.60
N VAL A 197 -18.63 9.28 12.23
CA VAL A 197 -18.48 8.64 10.92
C VAL A 197 -19.75 8.85 10.11
N CYS A 198 -19.64 9.46 8.94
CA CYS A 198 -20.74 9.61 7.99
C CYS A 198 -20.63 8.54 6.90
N GLU A 199 -21.60 7.64 6.83
CA GLU A 199 -21.66 6.55 5.86
C GLU A 199 -23.10 6.36 5.36
N LYS A 200 -23.27 5.94 4.10
CA LYS A 200 -24.59 5.69 3.50
C LYS A 200 -24.94 4.20 3.35
N SER A 201 -23.93 3.31 3.34
CA SER A 201 -24.15 1.87 3.25
C SER A 201 -24.63 1.33 4.58
N SER A 202 -25.82 0.72 4.62
CA SER A 202 -26.37 0.10 5.82
C SER A 202 -25.46 -0.98 6.40
N GLU A 203 -24.81 -1.78 5.56
CA GLU A 203 -23.87 -2.81 5.96
C GLU A 203 -22.65 -2.23 6.69
N ARG A 204 -22.05 -1.17 6.14
CA ARG A 204 -20.90 -0.50 6.77
C ARG A 204 -21.28 0.27 8.03
N ILE A 205 -22.47 0.85 8.07
CA ILE A 205 -23.02 1.47 9.27
C ILE A 205 -23.15 0.42 10.38
N GLN A 206 -23.71 -0.75 10.05
CA GLN A 206 -23.84 -1.85 11.00
C GLN A 206 -22.46 -2.31 11.50
N PHE A 207 -21.48 -2.48 10.60
CA PHE A 207 -20.12 -2.84 10.97
C PHE A 207 -19.51 -1.85 11.96
N VAL A 208 -19.65 -0.53 11.73
CA VAL A 208 -19.13 0.48 12.65
C VAL A 208 -19.83 0.41 14.01
N ARG A 209 -21.15 0.24 14.05
CA ARG A 209 -21.91 0.10 15.31
C ARG A 209 -21.48 -1.09 16.14
N GLU A 210 -21.22 -2.21 15.49
CA GLU A 210 -20.85 -3.46 16.17
C GLU A 210 -19.41 -3.45 16.70
N HIS A 211 -18.49 -2.83 15.96
CA HIS A 211 -17.05 -2.90 16.28
C HIS A 211 -16.51 -1.64 16.96
N TYR A 212 -17.20 -0.50 16.81
CA TYR A 212 -16.77 0.81 17.35
C TYR A 212 -17.96 1.53 18.01
N PRO A 213 -18.51 1.00 19.14
CA PRO A 213 -19.75 1.50 19.74
C PRO A 213 -19.66 2.95 20.25
N ASP A 214 -18.45 3.44 20.53
CA ASP A 214 -18.21 4.82 21.01
C ASP A 214 -18.18 5.86 19.88
N VAL A 215 -18.27 5.42 18.63
CA VAL A 215 -18.26 6.29 17.45
C VAL A 215 -19.69 6.68 17.08
N LEU A 216 -19.92 7.96 16.85
CA LEU A 216 -21.21 8.48 16.37
C LEU A 216 -21.36 8.24 14.85
N LEU A 217 -22.58 7.92 14.41
CA LEU A 217 -22.94 7.68 13.02
C LEU A 217 -24.03 8.65 12.57
#